data_0e38a923a673cbf1f29e93187a51f960
#
_entry.id   0e38a923a673cbf1f29e93187a51f960
#
_cell.length_a   1.000
_cell.length_b   1.000
_cell.length_c   1.000
_cell.angle_alpha   90.00
_cell.angle_beta   90.00
_cell.angle_gamma   90.00
#
_symmetry.space_group_name_H-M   'P 1'
#
loop_
_entity.id
_entity.type
_entity.pdbx_description
1 polymer ?
#
loop_
_entity_poly.entity_id
_entity_poly.type
_entity_poly.pdbx_seq_one_letter_code
_entity_poly.pdbx_strand_id
1 'polypeptide(L)'
;MERHRNLAAVVSAIVVVAVAVLVVDAFLTPRPTRIALYGDSLSMQSAQDFQFLAVESGKTTLLGGYGGIAPCDVLPRLDGDAASWHPDVAVLEFVGDDLTPCMRGYAAGTPAYYAKYRQDITTAVHLLRSHGVAVVLIGGPLVKDPVDSRNVERLNAMYKAVASSTSGVRYVDAGSSVLANGQFTWTLPCLSSEPQCTGPSGTNVVRSPDGLHFCPSGATSIQGQFDVCSVYSSGAFRFASAMLRAADNA
;
A
#
# COMPACT_ATOMS: atom_id res chain seq x y z
N MET A 1 60.42 14.50 25.86
CA MET A 1 59.37 13.60 26.33
C MET A 1 57.98 14.29 26.43
N GLU A 2 57.87 15.56 26.77
CA GLU A 2 56.57 16.28 26.87
C GLU A 2 55.83 16.47 25.54
N ARG A 3 56.56 16.71 24.43
CA ARG A 3 55.92 16.90 23.12
C ARG A 3 55.08 15.68 22.61
N HIS A 4 55.53 14.46 22.93
CA HIS A 4 54.84 13.23 22.53
C HIS A 4 53.62 12.96 23.42
N ARG A 5 53.62 13.35 24.66
CA ARG A 5 52.47 13.24 25.59
C ARG A 5 51.34 14.17 25.19
N ASN A 6 51.66 15.40 24.76
CA ASN A 6 50.65 16.35 24.30
C ASN A 6 50.02 15.93 22.95
N LEU A 7 50.80 15.33 22.03
CA LEU A 7 50.25 14.81 20.77
C LEU A 7 49.27 13.66 21.00
N ALA A 8 49.60 12.71 21.89
CA ALA A 8 48.74 11.59 22.22
C ALA A 8 47.42 12.03 22.90
N ALA A 9 47.47 13.04 23.76
CA ALA A 9 46.28 13.60 24.40
C ALA A 9 45.35 14.31 23.41
N VAL A 10 45.93 15.06 22.45
CA VAL A 10 45.13 15.74 21.40
C VAL A 10 44.47 14.72 20.44
N VAL A 11 45.22 13.69 20.02
CA VAL A 11 44.64 12.64 19.14
C VAL A 11 43.52 11.87 19.86
N SER A 12 43.72 11.52 21.14
CA SER A 12 42.66 10.85 21.92
C SER A 12 41.43 11.74 22.07
N ALA A 13 41.59 13.04 22.32
CA ALA A 13 40.43 13.96 22.44
C ALA A 13 39.68 14.08 21.09
N ILE A 14 40.35 14.14 19.96
CA ILE A 14 39.74 14.22 18.62
C ILE A 14 38.95 12.92 18.33
N VAL A 15 39.52 11.76 18.64
CA VAL A 15 38.83 10.47 18.44
C VAL A 15 37.59 10.35 19.30
N VAL A 16 37.63 10.76 20.56
CA VAL A 16 36.48 10.73 21.47
C VAL A 16 35.39 11.67 20.98
N VAL A 17 35.73 12.88 20.54
CA VAL A 17 34.75 13.83 19.97
C VAL A 17 34.14 13.30 18.68
N ALA A 18 34.95 12.72 17.77
CA ALA A 18 34.45 12.15 16.51
C ALA A 18 33.51 10.96 16.76
N VAL A 19 33.83 10.08 17.70
CA VAL A 19 32.97 8.96 18.08
C VAL A 19 31.69 9.47 18.75
N ALA A 20 31.77 10.48 19.62
CA ALA A 20 30.59 11.07 20.27
C ALA A 20 29.65 11.73 19.23
N VAL A 21 30.18 12.44 18.25
CA VAL A 21 29.39 13.05 17.16
C VAL A 21 28.73 11.97 16.32
N LEU A 22 29.42 10.90 15.92
CA LEU A 22 28.86 9.80 15.16
C LEU A 22 27.77 9.04 15.93
N VAL A 23 27.96 8.87 17.25
CA VAL A 23 26.94 8.22 18.11
C VAL A 23 25.72 9.12 18.25
N VAL A 24 25.91 10.42 18.47
CA VAL A 24 24.79 11.38 18.60
C VAL A 24 24.01 11.48 17.30
N ASP A 25 24.68 11.53 16.13
CA ASP A 25 23.99 11.53 14.83
C ASP A 25 23.18 10.22 14.59
N ALA A 26 23.74 9.07 14.99
CA ALA A 26 23.03 7.79 14.88
C ALA A 26 21.78 7.70 15.76
N PHE A 27 21.75 8.42 16.91
CA PHE A 27 20.58 8.49 17.79
C PHE A 27 19.58 9.61 17.44
N LEU A 28 20.02 10.62 16.69
CA LEU A 28 19.17 11.78 16.33
C LEU A 28 18.55 11.68 14.94
N THR A 29 19.04 10.77 14.06
CA THR A 29 18.36 10.54 12.78
C THR A 29 17.11 9.69 13.00
N PRO A 30 15.89 10.24 12.78
CA PRO A 30 14.68 9.45 12.86
C PRO A 30 14.78 8.28 11.88
N ARG A 31 14.47 7.06 12.35
CA ARG A 31 14.40 5.92 11.42
C ARG A 31 13.33 6.18 10.33
N PRO A 32 13.55 5.73 9.10
CA PRO A 32 12.54 5.83 8.05
C PRO A 32 11.23 5.19 8.50
N THR A 33 10.11 5.84 8.20
CA THR A 33 8.78 5.23 8.39
C THR A 33 8.67 3.96 7.56
N ARG A 34 8.21 2.87 8.18
CA ARG A 34 8.02 1.56 7.57
C ARG A 34 6.56 1.34 7.23
N ILE A 35 6.26 1.12 5.96
CA ILE A 35 4.89 0.93 5.48
C ILE A 35 4.76 -0.46 4.87
N ALA A 36 3.88 -1.30 5.42
CA ALA A 36 3.52 -2.58 4.82
C ALA A 36 2.27 -2.40 3.94
N LEU A 37 2.31 -2.89 2.71
CA LEU A 37 1.18 -2.92 1.78
C LEU A 37 0.75 -4.37 1.54
N TYR A 38 -0.48 -4.70 1.88
CA TYR A 38 -1.12 -5.98 1.59
C TYR A 38 -2.37 -5.74 0.76
N GLY A 39 -2.56 -6.54 -0.27
CA GLY A 39 -3.73 -6.41 -1.12
C GLY A 39 -3.73 -7.38 -2.28
N ASP A 40 -4.73 -7.24 -3.14
CA ASP A 40 -4.95 -8.06 -4.31
C ASP A 40 -4.27 -7.51 -5.59
N SER A 41 -4.83 -7.81 -6.75
CA SER A 41 -4.26 -7.44 -8.04
C SER A 41 -4.12 -5.92 -8.25
N LEU A 42 -4.97 -5.09 -7.68
CA LEU A 42 -4.86 -3.64 -7.83
C LEU A 42 -3.69 -3.08 -7.02
N SER A 43 -3.50 -3.56 -5.79
CA SER A 43 -2.29 -3.28 -5.00
C SER A 43 -1.03 -3.77 -5.70
N MET A 44 -1.07 -4.98 -6.24
CA MET A 44 0.07 -5.58 -6.92
C MET A 44 0.49 -4.77 -8.15
N GLN A 45 -0.46 -4.34 -9.00
CA GLN A 45 -0.17 -3.49 -10.15
C GLN A 45 0.33 -2.09 -9.77
N SER A 46 -0.03 -1.61 -8.59
CA SER A 46 0.39 -0.31 -8.05
C SER A 46 1.66 -0.40 -7.19
N ALA A 47 2.15 -1.60 -6.88
CA ALA A 47 3.21 -1.83 -5.90
C ALA A 47 4.54 -1.16 -6.26
N GLN A 48 4.91 -1.18 -7.55
CA GLN A 48 6.15 -0.56 -8.02
C GLN A 48 6.11 0.96 -7.86
N ASP A 49 5.00 1.60 -8.27
CA ASP A 49 4.82 3.04 -8.10
C ASP A 49 4.74 3.41 -6.61
N PHE A 50 4.06 2.60 -5.81
CA PHE A 50 3.98 2.79 -4.35
C PHE A 50 5.36 2.74 -3.70
N GLN A 51 6.18 1.75 -4.04
CA GLN A 51 7.55 1.62 -3.54
C GLN A 51 8.42 2.78 -3.97
N PHE A 52 8.36 3.16 -5.25
CA PHE A 52 9.11 4.28 -5.80
C PHE A 52 8.79 5.59 -5.05
N LEU A 53 7.51 5.93 -4.94
CA LEU A 53 7.05 7.14 -4.25
C LEU A 53 7.39 7.13 -2.75
N ALA A 54 7.32 5.97 -2.10
CA ALA A 54 7.70 5.82 -0.70
C ALA A 54 9.20 6.07 -0.50
N VAL A 55 10.06 5.50 -1.34
CA VAL A 55 11.52 5.71 -1.29
C VAL A 55 11.88 7.17 -1.54
N GLU A 56 11.28 7.81 -2.55
CA GLU A 56 11.46 9.25 -2.81
C GLU A 56 11.04 10.13 -1.61
N SER A 57 10.13 9.63 -0.78
CA SER A 57 9.67 10.29 0.45
C SER A 57 10.45 9.85 1.71
N GLY A 58 11.58 9.14 1.56
CA GLY A 58 12.42 8.68 2.68
C GLY A 58 11.81 7.57 3.52
N LYS A 59 10.92 6.76 2.95
CA LYS A 59 10.23 5.65 3.62
C LYS A 59 10.72 4.30 3.11
N THR A 60 10.45 3.24 3.87
CA THR A 60 10.71 1.86 3.46
C THR A 60 9.41 1.08 3.37
N THR A 61 9.34 0.10 2.46
CA THR A 61 8.11 -0.66 2.20
C THR A 61 8.33 -2.16 2.33
N LEU A 62 7.31 -2.85 2.83
CA LEU A 62 7.12 -4.29 2.71
C LEU A 62 5.90 -4.53 1.81
N LEU A 63 6.12 -5.18 0.67
CA LEU A 63 5.06 -5.48 -0.29
C LEU A 63 4.59 -6.92 -0.11
N GLY A 64 3.33 -7.11 0.24
CA GLY A 64 2.73 -8.40 0.57
C GLY A 64 1.47 -8.72 -0.23
N GLY A 65 1.22 -8.01 -1.33
CA GLY A 65 0.09 -8.24 -2.22
C GLY A 65 0.38 -9.30 -3.29
N TYR A 66 -0.68 -9.99 -3.75
CA TYR A 66 -0.66 -10.93 -4.88
C TYR A 66 -1.99 -10.82 -5.64
N GLY A 67 -1.96 -11.08 -6.96
CA GLY A 67 -3.19 -11.10 -7.76
C GLY A 67 -4.15 -12.20 -7.34
N GLY A 68 -5.44 -11.88 -7.29
CA GLY A 68 -6.51 -12.83 -7.03
C GLY A 68 -6.64 -13.32 -5.59
N ILE A 69 -6.01 -12.68 -4.61
CA ILE A 69 -6.11 -13.08 -3.21
C ILE A 69 -7.18 -12.30 -2.44
N ALA A 70 -7.68 -12.92 -1.38
CA ALA A 70 -8.58 -12.33 -0.40
C ALA A 70 -7.86 -12.03 0.93
N PRO A 71 -8.46 -11.28 1.86
CA PRO A 71 -7.83 -10.98 3.15
C PRO A 71 -7.39 -12.23 3.94
N CYS A 72 -8.11 -13.34 3.84
CA CYS A 72 -7.76 -14.58 4.51
C CYS A 72 -6.41 -15.18 4.07
N ASP A 73 -5.95 -14.89 2.86
CA ASP A 73 -4.68 -15.41 2.35
C ASP A 73 -3.47 -14.74 3.01
N VAL A 74 -3.61 -13.51 3.48
CA VAL A 74 -2.51 -12.79 4.15
C VAL A 74 -2.48 -13.01 5.66
N LEU A 75 -3.59 -13.41 6.28
CA LEU A 75 -3.68 -13.59 7.74
C LEU A 75 -2.55 -14.44 8.33
N PRO A 76 -2.12 -15.58 7.71
CA PRO A 76 -1.09 -16.44 8.28
C PRO A 76 0.29 -15.78 8.41
N ARG A 77 0.56 -14.71 7.65
CA ARG A 77 1.85 -14.03 7.65
C ARG A 77 1.87 -12.70 8.42
N LEU A 78 0.70 -12.06 8.63
CA LEU A 78 0.62 -10.71 9.21
C LEU A 78 1.30 -10.61 10.58
N ASP A 79 1.11 -11.60 11.45
CA ASP A 79 1.72 -11.63 12.79
C ASP A 79 3.26 -11.70 12.70
N GLY A 80 3.77 -12.59 11.85
CA GLY A 80 5.20 -12.74 11.60
C GLY A 80 5.83 -11.48 10.97
N ASP A 81 5.17 -10.90 9.98
CA ASP A 81 5.62 -9.67 9.33
C ASP A 81 5.64 -8.50 10.33
N ALA A 82 4.58 -8.34 11.14
CA ALA A 82 4.51 -7.30 12.17
C ALA A 82 5.58 -7.49 13.25
N ALA A 83 5.81 -8.74 13.71
CA ALA A 83 6.79 -9.05 14.73
C ALA A 83 8.25 -8.93 14.25
N SER A 84 8.54 -9.24 12.97
CA SER A 84 9.91 -9.24 12.44
C SER A 84 10.32 -7.94 11.77
N TRP A 85 9.40 -7.33 11.01
CA TRP A 85 9.70 -6.12 10.24
C TRP A 85 9.27 -4.84 10.95
N HIS A 86 8.35 -4.91 11.93
CA HIS A 86 7.85 -3.78 12.73
C HIS A 86 7.39 -2.60 11.87
N PRO A 87 6.36 -2.74 11.05
CA PRO A 87 5.80 -1.63 10.31
C PRO A 87 5.21 -0.58 11.25
N ASP A 88 5.33 0.70 10.89
CA ASP A 88 4.63 1.77 11.58
C ASP A 88 3.17 1.84 11.11
N VAL A 89 2.97 1.57 9.80
CA VAL A 89 1.67 1.61 9.14
C VAL A 89 1.49 0.38 8.27
N ALA A 90 0.31 -0.23 8.30
CA ALA A 90 -0.12 -1.25 7.35
C ALA A 90 -1.27 -0.71 6.49
N VAL A 91 -1.13 -0.80 5.19
CA VAL A 91 -2.15 -0.49 4.18
C VAL A 91 -2.77 -1.80 3.72
N LEU A 92 -4.07 -1.95 3.88
CA LEU A 92 -4.85 -3.12 3.46
C LEU A 92 -5.80 -2.72 2.32
N GLU A 93 -5.61 -3.31 1.16
CA GLU A 93 -6.38 -3.06 -0.05
C GLU A 93 -6.86 -4.37 -0.67
N PHE A 94 -8.17 -4.62 -0.67
CA PHE A 94 -8.79 -5.83 -1.25
C PHE A 94 -10.14 -5.44 -1.85
N VAL A 95 -10.34 -5.71 -3.13
CA VAL A 95 -11.53 -5.29 -3.88
C VAL A 95 -12.53 -6.40 -4.14
N GLY A 96 -12.28 -7.60 -3.62
CA GLY A 96 -13.34 -8.60 -3.58
C GLY A 96 -13.05 -9.92 -4.27
N ASP A 97 -11.83 -10.36 -4.36
CA ASP A 97 -11.48 -11.69 -4.87
C ASP A 97 -12.10 -12.81 -4.01
N ASP A 98 -12.65 -13.84 -4.67
CA ASP A 98 -13.27 -15.01 -4.03
C ASP A 98 -12.75 -16.34 -4.61
N LEU A 99 -11.75 -16.30 -5.49
CA LEU A 99 -11.25 -17.45 -6.20
C LEU A 99 -10.20 -18.27 -5.43
N THR A 100 -9.79 -17.80 -4.25
CA THR A 100 -8.76 -18.46 -3.44
C THR A 100 -9.34 -19.64 -2.63
N PRO A 101 -8.49 -20.58 -2.21
CA PRO A 101 -8.93 -21.72 -1.40
C PRO A 101 -9.63 -21.32 -0.10
N CYS A 102 -9.22 -20.22 0.55
CA CYS A 102 -9.82 -19.76 1.80
C CYS A 102 -11.19 -19.09 1.62
N MET A 103 -11.56 -18.75 0.38
CA MET A 103 -12.87 -18.22 0.01
C MET A 103 -13.81 -19.30 -0.54
N ARG A 104 -13.39 -20.57 -0.60
CA ARG A 104 -14.22 -21.66 -1.13
C ARG A 104 -15.54 -21.76 -0.37
N GLY A 105 -16.65 -21.67 -1.11
CA GLY A 105 -18.00 -21.67 -0.57
C GLY A 105 -18.59 -20.31 -0.22
N TYR A 106 -17.83 -19.24 -0.44
CA TYR A 106 -18.25 -17.86 -0.22
C TYR A 106 -18.31 -17.11 -1.55
N ALA A 107 -19.34 -17.38 -2.36
CA ALA A 107 -19.48 -16.74 -3.66
C ALA A 107 -19.71 -15.23 -3.53
N ALA A 108 -19.04 -14.45 -4.39
CA ALA A 108 -19.11 -12.98 -4.43
C ALA A 108 -20.56 -12.48 -4.42
N GLY A 109 -20.81 -11.39 -3.72
CA GLY A 109 -22.13 -10.75 -3.63
C GLY A 109 -23.11 -11.38 -2.65
N THR A 110 -22.81 -12.54 -2.07
CA THR A 110 -23.69 -13.20 -1.07
C THR A 110 -23.51 -12.62 0.34
N PRO A 111 -24.52 -12.72 1.23
CA PRO A 111 -24.35 -12.32 2.64
C PRO A 111 -23.18 -13.04 3.34
N ALA A 112 -22.98 -14.33 3.05
CA ALA A 112 -21.89 -15.13 3.62
C ALA A 112 -20.52 -14.62 3.18
N TYR A 113 -20.37 -14.21 1.92
CA TYR A 113 -19.17 -13.59 1.39
C TYR A 113 -18.81 -12.31 2.15
N TYR A 114 -19.74 -11.37 2.30
CA TYR A 114 -19.48 -10.12 3.04
C TYR A 114 -19.20 -10.37 4.52
N ALA A 115 -19.85 -11.35 5.13
CA ALA A 115 -19.57 -11.73 6.51
C ALA A 115 -18.14 -12.27 6.66
N LYS A 116 -17.70 -13.13 5.74
CA LYS A 116 -16.34 -13.67 5.69
C LYS A 116 -15.30 -12.56 5.50
N TYR A 117 -15.49 -11.68 4.51
CA TYR A 117 -14.62 -10.53 4.28
C TYR A 117 -14.49 -9.63 5.52
N ARG A 118 -15.64 -9.32 6.16
CA ARG A 118 -15.64 -8.55 7.40
C ARG A 118 -14.85 -9.24 8.51
N GLN A 119 -15.06 -10.52 8.70
CA GLN A 119 -14.36 -11.31 9.70
C GLN A 119 -12.85 -11.27 9.47
N ASP A 120 -12.41 -11.50 8.24
CA ASP A 120 -10.99 -11.57 7.89
C ASP A 120 -10.29 -10.21 8.02
N ILE A 121 -10.92 -9.14 7.53
CA ILE A 121 -10.40 -7.78 7.70
C ILE A 121 -10.35 -7.39 9.18
N THR A 122 -11.37 -7.74 9.96
CA THR A 122 -11.35 -7.47 11.40
C THR A 122 -10.21 -8.24 12.09
N THR A 123 -9.98 -9.49 11.70
CA THR A 123 -8.86 -10.30 12.21
C THR A 123 -7.52 -9.68 11.82
N ALA A 124 -7.33 -9.28 10.55
CA ALA A 124 -6.12 -8.61 10.08
C ALA A 124 -5.84 -7.32 10.88
N VAL A 125 -6.86 -6.51 11.07
CA VAL A 125 -6.79 -5.29 11.88
C VAL A 125 -6.36 -5.59 13.32
N HIS A 126 -6.97 -6.57 13.97
CA HIS A 126 -6.62 -6.94 15.35
C HIS A 126 -5.18 -7.45 15.47
N LEU A 127 -4.72 -8.31 14.54
CA LEU A 127 -3.35 -8.79 14.50
C LEU A 127 -2.35 -7.60 14.40
N LEU A 128 -2.54 -6.72 13.44
CA LEU A 128 -1.66 -5.57 13.24
C LEU A 128 -1.71 -4.61 14.44
N ARG A 129 -2.89 -4.31 14.95
CA ARG A 129 -3.06 -3.43 16.12
C ARG A 129 -2.44 -3.99 17.41
N SER A 130 -2.42 -5.31 17.58
CA SER A 130 -1.77 -5.94 18.76
C SER A 130 -0.26 -5.70 18.78
N HIS A 131 0.36 -5.44 17.62
CA HIS A 131 1.77 -5.02 17.48
C HIS A 131 1.96 -3.50 17.46
N GLY A 132 0.91 -2.71 17.72
CA GLY A 132 0.99 -1.24 17.72
C GLY A 132 0.99 -0.60 16.31
N VAL A 133 0.80 -1.39 15.25
CA VAL A 133 0.80 -0.91 13.86
C VAL A 133 -0.46 -0.08 13.58
N ALA A 134 -0.32 1.14 13.04
CA ALA A 134 -1.47 1.88 12.51
C ALA A 134 -2.00 1.19 11.24
N VAL A 135 -3.32 1.16 11.06
CA VAL A 135 -3.93 0.45 9.92
C VAL A 135 -4.74 1.40 9.05
N VAL A 136 -4.50 1.34 7.74
CA VAL A 136 -5.29 2.06 6.74
C VAL A 136 -6.02 1.05 5.86
N LEU A 137 -7.34 1.09 5.89
CA LEU A 137 -8.20 0.32 5.00
C LEU A 137 -8.47 1.16 3.75
N ILE A 138 -8.15 0.62 2.59
CA ILE A 138 -8.27 1.30 1.31
C ILE A 138 -9.58 0.94 0.63
N GLY A 139 -10.33 1.94 0.22
CA GLY A 139 -11.47 1.77 -0.67
C GLY A 139 -11.02 1.56 -2.11
N GLY A 140 -11.51 0.47 -2.70
CA GLY A 140 -11.30 0.16 -4.11
C GLY A 140 -12.14 1.06 -5.04
N PRO A 141 -11.70 1.22 -6.31
CA PRO A 141 -12.42 2.02 -7.28
C PRO A 141 -13.59 1.24 -7.90
N LEU A 142 -14.64 1.96 -8.28
CA LEU A 142 -15.69 1.40 -9.13
C LEU A 142 -15.09 0.86 -10.44
N VAL A 143 -15.64 -0.23 -10.93
CA VAL A 143 -15.21 -0.93 -12.14
C VAL A 143 -16.25 -0.82 -13.26
N LYS A 144 -15.94 -1.31 -14.47
CA LYS A 144 -16.84 -1.23 -15.61
C LYS A 144 -18.14 -2.02 -15.40
N ASP A 145 -18.02 -3.22 -14.83
CA ASP A 145 -19.19 -4.06 -14.57
C ASP A 145 -20.01 -3.50 -13.41
N PRO A 146 -21.33 -3.27 -13.56
CA PRO A 146 -22.14 -2.69 -12.51
C PRO A 146 -22.44 -3.66 -11.35
N VAL A 147 -22.29 -4.97 -11.54
CA VAL A 147 -22.45 -5.95 -10.45
C VAL A 147 -21.23 -5.92 -9.57
N ASP A 148 -20.05 -5.94 -10.18
CA ASP A 148 -18.77 -5.85 -9.47
C ASP A 148 -18.62 -4.48 -8.78
N SER A 149 -19.03 -3.38 -9.45
CA SER A 149 -19.07 -2.06 -8.81
C SER A 149 -19.90 -2.05 -7.53
N ARG A 150 -21.09 -2.67 -7.52
CA ARG A 150 -21.90 -2.78 -6.30
C ARG A 150 -21.24 -3.63 -5.22
N ASN A 151 -20.46 -4.65 -5.60
CA ASN A 151 -19.66 -5.42 -4.64
C ASN A 151 -18.58 -4.55 -4.01
N VAL A 152 -17.83 -3.79 -4.81
CA VAL A 152 -16.81 -2.84 -4.33
C VAL A 152 -17.44 -1.79 -3.39
N GLU A 153 -18.58 -1.20 -3.76
CA GLU A 153 -19.28 -0.23 -2.89
C GLU A 153 -19.63 -0.83 -1.52
N ARG A 154 -20.12 -2.07 -1.48
CA ARG A 154 -20.44 -2.76 -0.23
C ARG A 154 -19.20 -3.07 0.61
N LEU A 155 -18.09 -3.49 -0.02
CA LEU A 155 -16.84 -3.70 0.67
C LEU A 155 -16.27 -2.38 1.21
N ASN A 156 -16.32 -1.30 0.43
CA ASN A 156 -15.90 0.04 0.86
C ASN A 156 -16.72 0.52 2.08
N ALA A 157 -18.04 0.31 2.06
CA ALA A 157 -18.91 0.63 3.19
C ALA A 157 -18.55 -0.21 4.44
N MET A 158 -18.24 -1.48 4.25
CA MET A 158 -17.81 -2.38 5.33
C MET A 158 -16.46 -1.93 5.92
N TYR A 159 -15.46 -1.60 5.10
CA TYR A 159 -14.16 -1.10 5.55
C TYR A 159 -14.29 0.21 6.33
N LYS A 160 -15.14 1.13 5.83
CA LYS A 160 -15.46 2.36 6.54
C LYS A 160 -16.09 2.09 7.92
N ALA A 161 -16.98 1.10 8.02
CA ALA A 161 -17.58 0.72 9.29
C ALA A 161 -16.55 0.09 10.26
N VAL A 162 -15.65 -0.78 9.79
CA VAL A 162 -14.58 -1.36 10.60
C VAL A 162 -13.64 -0.25 11.10
N ALA A 163 -13.23 0.66 10.24
CA ALA A 163 -12.35 1.77 10.62
C ALA A 163 -13.01 2.68 11.67
N SER A 164 -14.29 3.02 11.51
CA SER A 164 -14.99 3.89 12.46
C SER A 164 -15.20 3.28 13.84
N SER A 165 -15.13 1.96 13.95
CA SER A 165 -15.32 1.23 15.21
C SER A 165 -14.03 0.81 15.91
N THR A 166 -12.85 1.06 15.30
CA THR A 166 -11.57 0.54 15.81
C THR A 166 -10.53 1.67 15.91
N SER A 167 -10.02 1.90 17.12
CA SER A 167 -8.98 2.91 17.35
C SER A 167 -7.66 2.57 16.61
N GLY A 168 -7.05 3.61 16.01
CA GLY A 168 -5.82 3.46 15.22
C GLY A 168 -6.04 2.79 13.86
N VAL A 169 -7.30 2.79 13.38
CA VAL A 169 -7.67 2.33 12.04
C VAL A 169 -8.34 3.47 11.29
N ARG A 170 -7.97 3.67 10.04
CA ARG A 170 -8.58 4.68 9.16
C ARG A 170 -9.06 4.03 7.87
N TYR A 171 -10.11 4.59 7.30
CA TYR A 171 -10.56 4.30 5.94
C TYR A 171 -10.20 5.47 5.04
N VAL A 172 -9.69 5.18 3.85
CA VAL A 172 -9.41 6.17 2.80
C VAL A 172 -9.94 5.66 1.47
N ASP A 173 -10.73 6.49 0.81
CA ASP A 173 -11.24 6.23 -0.54
C ASP A 173 -10.15 6.54 -1.59
N ALA A 174 -9.14 5.67 -1.70
CA ALA A 174 -8.10 5.80 -2.71
C ALA A 174 -8.63 5.51 -4.12
N GLY A 175 -9.67 4.70 -4.24
CA GLY A 175 -10.32 4.36 -5.49
C GLY A 175 -10.85 5.58 -6.26
N SER A 176 -11.25 6.64 -5.56
CA SER A 176 -11.70 7.89 -6.18
C SER A 176 -10.64 8.54 -7.06
N SER A 177 -9.35 8.26 -6.84
CA SER A 177 -8.24 8.82 -7.62
C SER A 177 -8.26 8.42 -9.11
N VAL A 178 -9.00 7.39 -9.46
CA VAL A 178 -9.12 6.84 -10.81
C VAL A 178 -10.56 6.87 -11.35
N LEU A 179 -11.41 7.70 -10.77
CA LEU A 179 -12.80 7.90 -11.17
C LEU A 179 -13.01 9.32 -11.70
N ALA A 180 -13.94 9.50 -12.64
CA ALA A 180 -14.40 10.83 -13.09
C ALA A 180 -15.71 11.17 -12.37
N ASN A 181 -15.69 12.18 -11.51
CA ASN A 181 -16.87 12.59 -10.72
C ASN A 181 -17.53 11.41 -9.96
N GLY A 182 -16.71 10.52 -9.39
CA GLY A 182 -17.18 9.35 -8.66
C GLY A 182 -17.71 8.20 -9.53
N GLN A 183 -17.52 8.25 -10.85
CA GLN A 183 -17.97 7.24 -11.79
C GLN A 183 -16.78 6.59 -12.52
N PHE A 184 -16.96 5.34 -12.95
CA PHE A 184 -15.99 4.66 -13.79
C PHE A 184 -15.65 5.48 -15.05
N THR A 185 -14.38 5.52 -15.39
CA THR A 185 -13.89 6.11 -16.64
C THR A 185 -12.69 5.34 -17.18
N TRP A 186 -12.49 5.39 -18.48
CA TRP A 186 -11.30 4.82 -19.13
C TRP A 186 -10.10 5.75 -19.06
N THR A 187 -10.34 7.06 -19.05
CA THR A 187 -9.29 8.08 -19.14
C THR A 187 -9.55 9.21 -18.16
N LEU A 188 -8.48 9.85 -17.72
CA LEU A 188 -8.55 11.09 -16.92
C LEU A 188 -7.56 12.13 -17.46
N PRO A 189 -7.79 13.44 -17.24
CA PRO A 189 -6.80 14.45 -17.52
C PRO A 189 -5.48 14.14 -16.83
N CYS A 190 -4.35 14.38 -17.52
CA CYS A 190 -3.02 14.22 -16.94
C CYS A 190 -2.83 15.13 -15.73
N LEU A 191 -2.19 14.61 -14.69
CA LEU A 191 -1.76 15.41 -13.54
C LEU A 191 -0.33 15.90 -13.76
N SER A 192 0.01 17.07 -13.24
CA SER A 192 1.38 17.60 -13.27
C SER A 192 2.40 16.75 -12.48
N SER A 193 1.90 15.93 -11.55
CA SER A 193 2.69 14.97 -10.76
C SER A 193 2.95 13.64 -11.48
N GLU A 194 2.27 13.38 -12.58
CA GLU A 194 2.48 12.15 -13.36
C GLU A 194 3.76 12.23 -14.20
N PRO A 195 4.56 11.17 -14.25
CA PRO A 195 5.80 11.16 -15.03
C PRO A 195 5.56 11.24 -16.55
N GLN A 196 4.37 10.84 -17.01
CA GLN A 196 4.03 10.77 -18.43
C GLN A 196 2.58 11.21 -18.68
N CYS A 197 2.37 11.89 -19.79
CA CYS A 197 1.06 12.19 -20.36
C CYS A 197 1.03 11.63 -21.78
N THR A 198 0.49 10.43 -21.94
CA THR A 198 0.66 9.60 -23.15
C THR A 198 -0.56 9.57 -24.07
N GLY A 199 -1.73 9.94 -23.55
CA GLY A 199 -2.97 9.91 -24.29
C GLY A 199 -3.27 11.21 -25.07
N PRO A 200 -4.23 11.18 -25.96
CA PRO A 200 -4.61 12.35 -26.75
C PRO A 200 -5.23 13.45 -25.86
N SER A 201 -5.09 14.69 -26.28
CA SER A 201 -5.72 15.86 -25.64
C SER A 201 -5.39 16.04 -24.14
N GLY A 202 -4.19 15.63 -23.71
CA GLY A 202 -3.75 15.79 -22.33
C GLY A 202 -4.46 14.84 -21.36
N THR A 203 -4.79 13.62 -21.80
CA THR A 203 -5.38 12.58 -20.96
C THR A 203 -4.46 11.37 -20.84
N ASN A 204 -4.65 10.57 -19.79
CA ASN A 204 -4.03 9.26 -19.62
C ASN A 204 -5.11 8.17 -19.46
N VAL A 205 -4.80 6.96 -19.95
CA VAL A 205 -5.58 5.76 -19.67
C VAL A 205 -5.37 5.37 -18.21
N VAL A 206 -6.48 5.17 -17.49
CA VAL A 206 -6.47 4.81 -16.06
C VAL A 206 -7.04 3.41 -15.77
N ARG A 207 -7.49 2.71 -16.81
CA ARG A 207 -8.05 1.35 -16.72
C ARG A 207 -7.49 0.44 -17.79
N SER A 208 -7.29 -0.82 -17.43
CA SER A 208 -7.06 -1.93 -18.35
C SER A 208 -8.29 -2.17 -19.24
N PRO A 209 -8.14 -2.78 -20.43
CA PRO A 209 -9.26 -3.11 -21.32
C PRO A 209 -10.37 -3.96 -20.71
N ASP A 210 -10.08 -4.71 -19.63
CA ASP A 210 -11.08 -5.48 -18.88
C ASP A 210 -12.02 -4.60 -18.04
N GLY A 211 -11.66 -3.32 -17.81
CA GLY A 211 -12.45 -2.38 -17.02
C GLY A 211 -12.34 -2.57 -15.51
N LEU A 212 -11.44 -3.42 -15.06
CA LEU A 212 -11.15 -3.71 -13.65
C LEU A 212 -9.76 -3.20 -13.25
N HIS A 213 -8.73 -3.68 -13.92
CA HIS A 213 -7.32 -3.45 -13.62
C HIS A 213 -6.79 -2.10 -14.13
N PHE A 214 -5.50 -1.82 -13.87
CA PHE A 214 -4.87 -0.54 -14.22
C PHE A 214 -3.92 -0.61 -15.40
N CYS A 215 -3.37 -1.78 -15.75
CA CYS A 215 -2.36 -1.92 -16.80
C CYS A 215 -2.97 -1.75 -18.22
N PRO A 216 -2.68 -0.65 -18.96
CA PRO A 216 -3.33 -0.35 -20.23
C PRO A 216 -3.12 -1.42 -21.33
N SER A 217 -1.97 -2.10 -21.30
CA SER A 217 -1.60 -3.13 -22.28
C SER A 217 -1.44 -4.53 -21.65
N GLY A 218 -2.07 -4.73 -20.47
CA GLY A 218 -1.91 -5.94 -19.68
C GLY A 218 -0.71 -5.86 -18.72
N ALA A 219 -0.66 -6.83 -17.83
CA ALA A 219 0.41 -6.97 -16.84
C ALA A 219 1.38 -8.07 -17.27
N THR A 220 2.66 -7.91 -16.91
CA THR A 220 3.70 -8.92 -17.08
C THR A 220 4.20 -9.35 -15.72
N SER A 221 4.14 -10.65 -15.41
CA SER A 221 4.68 -11.18 -14.16
C SER A 221 6.21 -11.10 -14.16
N ILE A 222 6.79 -10.45 -13.15
CA ILE A 222 8.22 -10.48 -12.89
C ILE A 222 8.49 -11.56 -11.84
N GLN A 223 9.16 -12.64 -12.25
CA GLN A 223 9.56 -13.77 -11.40
C GLN A 223 8.42 -14.39 -10.57
N GLY A 224 7.17 -14.32 -11.06
CA GLY A 224 6.00 -14.87 -10.38
C GLY A 224 5.57 -14.12 -9.10
N GLN A 225 6.14 -12.95 -8.83
CA GLN A 225 5.85 -12.20 -7.60
C GLN A 225 5.04 -10.92 -7.82
N PHE A 226 5.20 -10.24 -8.97
CA PHE A 226 4.51 -8.97 -9.21
C PHE A 226 4.05 -8.89 -10.66
N ASP A 227 2.81 -8.49 -10.86
CA ASP A 227 2.35 -8.06 -12.17
C ASP A 227 2.75 -6.60 -12.35
N VAL A 228 3.69 -6.39 -13.24
CA VAL A 228 4.13 -5.05 -13.63
C VAL A 228 3.43 -4.67 -14.92
N CYS A 229 2.92 -3.45 -15.00
CA CYS A 229 2.38 -2.95 -16.24
C CYS A 229 3.50 -2.85 -17.29
N SER A 230 3.27 -3.43 -18.46
CA SER A 230 4.25 -3.43 -19.57
C SER A 230 4.57 -2.03 -20.10
N VAL A 231 3.67 -1.09 -19.85
CA VAL A 231 3.80 0.34 -20.16
C VAL A 231 3.37 1.17 -18.94
N TYR A 232 3.74 2.44 -18.92
CA TYR A 232 3.29 3.35 -17.86
C TYR A 232 1.77 3.28 -17.67
N SER A 233 1.34 3.13 -16.43
CA SER A 233 -0.06 3.11 -16.00
C SER A 233 -0.37 4.31 -15.11
N SER A 234 -1.11 5.27 -15.64
CA SER A 234 -1.62 6.38 -14.84
C SER A 234 -2.57 5.91 -13.73
N GLY A 235 -3.35 4.85 -13.99
CA GLY A 235 -4.23 4.27 -12.98
C GLY A 235 -3.45 3.73 -11.77
N ALA A 236 -2.43 2.91 -12.02
CA ALA A 236 -1.56 2.36 -10.98
C ALA A 236 -0.83 3.46 -10.19
N PHE A 237 -0.25 4.44 -10.89
CA PHE A 237 0.44 5.58 -10.27
C PHE A 237 -0.48 6.42 -9.36
N ARG A 238 -1.68 6.75 -9.83
CA ARG A 238 -2.66 7.53 -9.06
C ARG A 238 -3.14 6.79 -7.83
N PHE A 239 -3.42 5.51 -7.98
CA PHE A 239 -3.86 4.66 -6.87
C PHE A 239 -2.75 4.48 -5.84
N ALA A 240 -1.50 4.20 -6.29
CA ALA A 240 -0.31 4.16 -5.44
C ALA A 240 -0.10 5.47 -4.67
N SER A 241 -0.18 6.61 -5.36
CA SER A 241 -0.06 7.93 -4.74
C SER A 241 -1.13 8.19 -3.69
N ALA A 242 -2.38 7.74 -3.94
CA ALA A 242 -3.47 7.89 -2.98
C ALA A 242 -3.26 6.99 -1.74
N MET A 243 -2.82 5.73 -1.93
CA MET A 243 -2.49 4.83 -0.83
C MET A 243 -1.32 5.34 0.02
N LEU A 244 -0.27 5.89 -0.61
CA LEU A 244 0.87 6.44 0.14
C LEU A 244 0.46 7.65 0.97
N ARG A 245 -0.30 8.61 0.39
CA ARG A 245 -0.85 9.74 1.16
C ARG A 245 -1.75 9.30 2.30
N ALA A 246 -2.48 8.19 2.14
CA ALA A 246 -3.28 7.60 3.21
C ALA A 246 -2.41 7.10 4.36
N ALA A 247 -1.29 6.45 4.06
CA ALA A 247 -0.31 5.98 5.04
C ALA A 247 0.40 7.13 5.77
N ASP A 248 0.69 8.25 5.09
CA ASP A 248 1.33 9.43 5.67
C ASP A 248 0.48 10.13 6.73
N ASN A 249 -0.82 9.92 6.69
CA ASN A 249 -1.77 10.55 7.59
C ASN A 249 -2.34 9.55 8.63
N ALA A 250 -1.75 8.36 8.79
CA ALA A 250 -2.24 7.29 9.64
C ALA A 250 -1.98 7.51 11.15
#